data_6d8f5e5e98ee38377ac43d964a0d5070
#
_entry.id   6d8f5e5e98ee38377ac43d964a0d5070
#
_cell.length_a   1.000
_cell.length_b   1.000
_cell.length_c   1.000
_cell.angle_alpha   90.00
_cell.angle_beta   90.00
_cell.angle_gamma   90.00
#
_symmetry.space_group_name_H-M   'P 1'
#
loop_
_entity.id
_entity.type
_entity.pdbx_description
1 polymer ?
#
loop_
_entity_poly.entity_id
_entity_poly.type
_entity_poly.pdbx_seq_one_letter_code
_entity_poly.pdbx_strand_id
1 'polypeptide(L)'
;MKLIGTHTSPYVRKVRIVLAEKKMEYDFVIDSPRQAGSTVPDINPLGRIPALLLDDDTPLFDSRVIVEHIDNITPNNKLLPAPNRERTEVKRWEAVADGLNDAAVSAVMEGLRPKKEQSADWIARQRDVITRTLRFMETHLGEKNFCMGTHFSLADIAVGASLGYLCLRFPDIAWQESHPNLARLYDKLMQRQSFIDTVPQT
;
A
#
# COMPACT_ATOMS: atom_id res chain seq x y z
N MET A 1 15.42 12.09 7.40
CA MET A 1 14.83 11.47 6.17
C MET A 1 13.60 12.23 5.73
N LYS A 2 13.32 12.29 4.41
CA LYS A 2 12.11 12.95 3.86
C LYS A 2 11.34 11.96 3.01
N LEU A 3 10.06 11.72 3.35
CA LEU A 3 9.17 10.90 2.55
C LEU A 3 8.35 11.79 1.62
N ILE A 4 8.46 11.57 0.32
CA ILE A 4 7.75 12.34 -0.71
C ILE A 4 6.57 11.52 -1.22
N GLY A 5 5.39 12.17 -1.24
CA GLY A 5 4.18 11.51 -1.69
C GLY A 5 2.89 12.25 -1.39
N THR A 6 1.76 11.56 -1.48
CA THR A 6 0.44 12.12 -1.19
C THR A 6 -0.30 11.27 -0.16
N HIS A 7 -1.24 11.89 0.57
CA HIS A 7 -2.08 11.17 1.56
C HIS A 7 -3.00 10.12 0.93
N THR A 8 -3.32 10.26 -0.35
CA THR A 8 -4.20 9.34 -1.08
C THR A 8 -3.51 8.09 -1.59
N SER A 9 -2.18 8.09 -1.74
CA SER A 9 -1.46 6.98 -2.34
C SER A 9 -1.39 5.76 -1.41
N PRO A 10 -1.84 4.57 -1.84
CA PRO A 10 -1.76 3.37 -1.02
C PRO A 10 -0.31 2.92 -0.79
N TYR A 11 0.58 3.15 -1.74
CA TYR A 11 2.00 2.84 -1.62
C TYR A 11 2.70 3.76 -0.61
N VAL A 12 2.36 5.05 -0.60
CA VAL A 12 2.84 6.01 0.39
C VAL A 12 2.31 5.63 1.78
N ARG A 13 1.02 5.27 1.87
CA ARG A 13 0.43 4.81 3.13
C ARG A 13 1.17 3.60 3.70
N LYS A 14 1.49 2.60 2.85
CA LYS A 14 2.29 1.43 3.28
C LYS A 14 3.59 1.85 3.95
N VAL A 15 4.34 2.77 3.34
CA VAL A 15 5.60 3.29 3.91
C VAL A 15 5.37 4.05 5.21
N ARG A 16 4.35 4.93 5.26
CA ARG A 16 4.02 5.70 6.48
C ARG A 16 3.65 4.79 7.65
N ILE A 17 2.88 3.73 7.41
CA ILE A 17 2.57 2.73 8.44
C ILE A 17 3.84 2.05 8.93
N VAL A 18 4.73 1.61 8.03
CA VAL A 18 6.00 0.98 8.40
C VAL A 18 6.86 1.91 9.25
N LEU A 19 7.01 3.17 8.86
CA LEU A 19 7.76 4.18 9.63
C LEU A 19 7.18 4.36 11.04
N ALA A 20 5.85 4.45 11.15
CA ALA A 20 5.17 4.57 12.45
C ALA A 20 5.36 3.31 13.31
N GLU A 21 5.24 2.09 12.77
CA GLU A 21 5.47 0.84 13.48
C GLU A 21 6.94 0.71 13.95
N LYS A 22 7.87 1.29 13.21
CA LYS A 22 9.28 1.34 13.54
C LYS A 22 9.64 2.51 14.48
N LYS A 23 8.67 3.40 14.75
CA LYS A 23 8.87 4.63 15.54
C LYS A 23 9.99 5.51 14.96
N MET A 24 10.06 5.61 13.65
CA MET A 24 11.02 6.43 12.94
C MET A 24 10.40 7.78 12.58
N GLU A 25 11.10 8.84 12.92
CA GLU A 25 10.73 10.21 12.56
C GLU A 25 11.15 10.52 11.12
N TYR A 26 10.31 11.25 10.42
CA TYR A 26 10.54 11.69 9.04
C TYR A 26 9.76 12.96 8.72
N ASP A 27 10.27 13.76 7.82
CA ASP A 27 9.52 14.87 7.23
C ASP A 27 8.64 14.34 6.10
N PHE A 28 7.35 14.66 6.12
CA PHE A 28 6.45 14.30 5.03
C PHE A 28 6.29 15.47 4.06
N VAL A 29 6.79 15.31 2.85
CA VAL A 29 6.71 16.30 1.77
C VAL A 29 5.58 15.91 0.82
N ILE A 30 4.54 16.75 0.76
CA ILE A 30 3.43 16.53 -0.16
C ILE A 30 3.84 16.97 -1.55
N ASP A 31 4.03 16.00 -2.45
CA ASP A 31 4.28 16.22 -3.86
C ASP A 31 3.60 15.11 -4.68
N SER A 32 2.97 15.51 -5.76
CA SER A 32 2.28 14.61 -6.69
C SER A 32 2.92 14.69 -8.07
N PRO A 33 3.35 13.56 -8.66
CA PRO A 33 3.96 13.57 -9.99
C PRO A 33 3.02 14.06 -11.11
N ARG A 34 1.74 14.29 -10.77
CA ARG A 34 0.75 14.84 -11.71
C ARG A 34 0.56 16.34 -11.61
N GLN A 35 1.16 16.97 -10.63
CA GLN A 35 1.13 18.44 -10.50
C GLN A 35 2.21 19.07 -11.36
N ALA A 36 1.88 20.19 -12.00
CA ALA A 36 2.87 20.99 -12.68
C ALA A 36 3.93 21.50 -11.66
N GLY A 37 5.20 21.35 -11.99
CA GLY A 37 6.30 21.71 -11.10
C GLY A 37 6.63 20.67 -10.02
N SER A 38 6.08 19.46 -10.11
CA SER A 38 6.50 18.35 -9.24
C SER A 38 7.99 18.04 -9.38
N THR A 39 8.66 17.87 -8.24
CA THR A 39 10.07 17.47 -8.17
C THR A 39 10.26 15.94 -8.17
N VAL A 40 9.18 15.18 -8.13
CA VAL A 40 9.23 13.71 -8.10
C VAL A 40 10.08 13.13 -9.24
N PRO A 41 9.97 13.57 -10.52
CA PRO A 41 10.78 13.00 -11.60
C PRO A 41 12.29 13.21 -11.43
N ASP A 42 12.70 14.26 -10.72
CA ASP A 42 14.12 14.54 -10.47
C ASP A 42 14.71 13.60 -9.41
N ILE A 43 13.84 13.07 -8.51
CA ILE A 43 14.21 12.18 -7.41
C ILE A 43 14.02 10.72 -7.82
N ASN A 44 12.91 10.42 -8.48
CA ASN A 44 12.56 9.09 -8.96
C ASN A 44 12.30 9.15 -10.48
N PRO A 45 13.21 8.61 -11.31
CA PRO A 45 13.08 8.68 -12.78
C PRO A 45 11.84 7.95 -13.30
N LEU A 46 11.18 7.11 -12.48
CA LEU A 46 9.92 6.47 -12.83
C LEU A 46 8.72 7.43 -12.70
N GLY A 47 8.92 8.65 -12.16
CA GLY A 47 7.86 9.62 -11.91
C GLY A 47 6.77 9.09 -10.99
N ARG A 48 7.14 8.31 -9.96
CA ARG A 48 6.20 7.64 -9.04
C ARG A 48 6.52 7.96 -7.58
N ILE A 49 5.49 7.94 -6.77
CA ILE A 49 5.54 8.04 -5.31
C ILE A 49 5.14 6.69 -4.67
N PRO A 50 5.71 6.37 -3.50
CA PRO A 50 6.63 7.15 -2.66
C PRO A 50 8.06 7.21 -3.20
N ALA A 51 8.78 8.26 -2.78
CA ALA A 51 10.23 8.31 -2.77
C ALA A 51 10.69 8.71 -1.36
N LEU A 52 11.76 8.08 -0.86
CA LEU A 52 12.36 8.40 0.44
C LEU A 52 13.76 8.95 0.20
N LEU A 53 14.00 10.20 0.62
CA LEU A 53 15.35 10.74 0.69
C LEU A 53 15.95 10.43 2.06
N LEU A 54 17.09 9.76 2.07
CA LEU A 54 17.87 9.51 3.27
C LEU A 54 18.55 10.80 3.75
N ASP A 55 19.24 10.75 4.89
CA ASP A 55 19.91 11.95 5.46
C ASP A 55 21.12 12.40 4.65
N ASP A 56 21.65 11.55 3.78
CA ASP A 56 22.70 11.84 2.80
C ASP A 56 22.15 12.18 1.40
N ASP A 57 20.85 12.50 1.31
CA ASP A 57 20.10 12.77 0.08
C ASP A 57 20.03 11.60 -0.91
N THR A 58 20.43 10.39 -0.53
CA THR A 58 20.26 9.18 -1.36
C THR A 58 18.77 8.88 -1.53
N PRO A 59 18.25 8.81 -2.78
CA PRO A 59 16.85 8.49 -3.03
C PRO A 59 16.61 6.98 -3.03
N LEU A 60 15.57 6.54 -2.31
CA LEU A 60 15.05 5.17 -2.36
C LEU A 60 13.65 5.15 -2.96
N PHE A 61 13.40 4.22 -3.84
CA PHE A 61 12.13 3.86 -4.48
C PHE A 61 12.24 2.43 -5.07
N ASP A 62 11.18 1.62 -5.28
CA ASP A 62 9.79 1.91 -4.93
C ASP A 62 9.47 1.62 -3.44
N SER A 63 8.17 1.58 -3.11
CA SER A 63 7.71 1.31 -1.75
C SER A 63 8.25 -0.01 -1.16
N ARG A 64 8.48 -1.04 -1.98
CA ARG A 64 9.02 -2.35 -1.56
C ARG A 64 10.46 -2.23 -1.11
N VAL A 65 11.26 -1.46 -1.84
CA VAL A 65 12.66 -1.18 -1.48
C VAL A 65 12.71 -0.36 -0.19
N ILE A 66 11.86 0.67 -0.10
CA ILE A 66 11.81 1.56 1.07
C ILE A 66 11.46 0.77 2.33
N VAL A 67 10.38 -0.03 2.33
CA VAL A 67 9.95 -0.76 3.53
C VAL A 67 10.96 -1.83 3.95
N GLU A 68 11.63 -2.48 3.00
CA GLU A 68 12.67 -3.44 3.29
C GLU A 68 13.91 -2.77 3.88
N HIS A 69 14.32 -1.61 3.35
CA HIS A 69 15.40 -0.81 3.91
C HIS A 69 15.10 -0.40 5.36
N ILE A 70 13.91 0.18 5.61
CA ILE A 70 13.49 0.60 6.94
C ILE A 70 13.47 -0.58 7.91
N ASP A 71 12.97 -1.75 7.50
CA ASP A 71 12.96 -2.94 8.34
C ASP A 71 14.37 -3.45 8.64
N ASN A 72 15.30 -3.33 7.71
CA ASN A 72 16.68 -3.79 7.87
C ASN A 72 17.48 -2.91 8.85
N ILE A 73 17.34 -1.58 8.74
CA ILE A 73 18.11 -0.63 9.59
C ILE A 73 17.58 -0.52 11.01
N THR A 74 16.39 -1.06 11.30
CA THR A 74 15.79 -1.02 12.66
C THR A 74 15.68 -2.43 13.24
N PRO A 75 16.22 -2.66 14.45
CA PRO A 75 16.13 -3.98 15.10
C PRO A 75 14.74 -4.27 15.68
N ASN A 76 13.97 -3.21 15.99
CA ASN A 76 12.67 -3.32 16.66
C ASN A 76 11.60 -3.82 15.70
N ASN A 77 10.60 -4.54 16.22
CA ASN A 77 9.38 -4.90 15.48
C ASN A 77 9.68 -5.41 14.06
N LYS A 78 10.45 -6.49 13.92
CA LYS A 78 10.73 -7.06 12.61
C LYS A 78 9.44 -7.39 11.87
N LEU A 79 9.22 -6.72 10.74
CA LEU A 79 8.06 -6.87 9.86
C LEU A 79 8.30 -7.90 8.77
N LEU A 80 9.57 -8.16 8.47
CA LEU A 80 10.04 -9.18 7.55
C LEU A 80 10.85 -10.23 8.32
N PRO A 81 10.52 -11.52 8.21
CA PRO A 81 11.34 -12.60 8.77
C PRO A 81 12.74 -12.60 8.16
N ALA A 82 13.67 -13.32 8.82
CA ALA A 82 14.97 -13.64 8.22
C ALA A 82 14.80 -14.32 6.85
N PRO A 83 15.79 -14.25 5.95
CA PRO A 83 15.69 -14.87 4.62
C PRO A 83 15.42 -16.38 4.70
N ASN A 84 14.19 -16.76 4.41
CA ASN A 84 13.71 -18.15 4.41
C ASN A 84 12.36 -18.23 3.64
N ARG A 85 11.73 -19.40 3.68
CA ARG A 85 10.38 -19.60 3.06
C ARG A 85 9.32 -18.64 3.60
N GLU A 86 9.36 -18.35 4.88
CA GLU A 86 8.38 -17.46 5.52
C GLU A 86 8.49 -16.02 4.99
N ARG A 87 9.73 -15.52 4.79
CA ARG A 87 9.97 -14.21 4.14
C ARG A 87 9.39 -14.19 2.72
N THR A 88 9.54 -15.28 1.97
CA THR A 88 8.97 -15.40 0.63
C THR A 88 7.44 -15.27 0.67
N GLU A 89 6.78 -15.87 1.65
CA GLU A 89 5.33 -15.76 1.82
C GLU A 89 4.89 -14.33 2.17
N VAL A 90 5.60 -13.64 3.07
CA VAL A 90 5.34 -12.21 3.37
C VAL A 90 5.47 -11.36 2.11
N LYS A 91 6.54 -11.56 1.33
CA LYS A 91 6.76 -10.83 0.07
C LYS A 91 5.72 -11.18 -0.99
N ARG A 92 5.20 -12.41 -1.02
CA ARG A 92 4.09 -12.80 -1.88
C ARG A 92 2.79 -12.07 -1.52
N TRP A 93 2.49 -11.95 -0.23
CA TRP A 93 1.35 -11.14 0.23
C TRP A 93 1.51 -9.67 -0.16
N GLU A 94 2.69 -9.09 0.04
CA GLU A 94 2.99 -7.73 -0.40
C GLU A 94 2.77 -7.57 -1.90
N ALA A 95 3.26 -8.51 -2.72
CA ALA A 95 3.11 -8.46 -4.17
C ALA A 95 1.63 -8.55 -4.60
N VAL A 96 0.82 -9.37 -3.93
CA VAL A 96 -0.63 -9.49 -4.19
C VAL A 96 -1.35 -8.19 -3.85
N ALA A 97 -1.04 -7.59 -2.69
CA ALA A 97 -1.64 -6.31 -2.26
C ALA A 97 -1.22 -5.15 -3.18
N ASP A 98 0.05 -5.07 -3.56
CA ASP A 98 0.53 -4.08 -4.53
C ASP A 98 -0.11 -4.26 -5.91
N GLY A 99 -0.30 -5.51 -6.37
CA GLY A 99 -1.01 -5.80 -7.62
C GLY A 99 -2.48 -5.37 -7.60
N LEU A 100 -3.15 -5.47 -6.44
CA LEU A 100 -4.49 -4.90 -6.25
C LEU A 100 -4.43 -3.37 -6.38
N ASN A 101 -3.45 -2.73 -5.74
CA ASN A 101 -3.26 -1.28 -5.83
C ASN A 101 -2.97 -0.83 -7.26
N ASP A 102 -2.14 -1.57 -8.00
CA ASP A 102 -1.84 -1.28 -9.42
C ASP A 102 -3.11 -1.29 -10.26
N ALA A 103 -3.98 -2.28 -10.08
CA ALA A 103 -5.26 -2.35 -10.76
C ALA A 103 -6.19 -1.21 -10.34
N ALA A 104 -6.31 -0.95 -9.05
CA ALA A 104 -7.17 0.09 -8.51
C ALA A 104 -6.72 1.50 -8.97
N VAL A 105 -5.43 1.80 -8.87
CA VAL A 105 -4.87 3.07 -9.36
C VAL A 105 -5.06 3.21 -10.86
N SER A 106 -4.83 2.14 -11.66
CA SER A 106 -5.04 2.17 -13.11
C SER A 106 -6.49 2.48 -13.47
N ALA A 107 -7.45 1.88 -12.78
CA ALA A 107 -8.88 2.16 -13.00
C ALA A 107 -9.23 3.62 -12.65
N VAL A 108 -8.72 4.14 -11.52
CA VAL A 108 -8.91 5.54 -11.12
C VAL A 108 -8.30 6.49 -12.15
N MET A 109 -7.07 6.23 -12.61
CA MET A 109 -6.40 7.08 -13.59
C MET A 109 -7.14 7.11 -14.92
N GLU A 110 -7.62 5.97 -15.40
CA GLU A 110 -8.45 5.91 -16.62
C GLU A 110 -9.76 6.68 -16.45
N GLY A 111 -10.40 6.58 -15.29
CA GLY A 111 -11.62 7.33 -14.97
C GLY A 111 -11.43 8.85 -14.87
N LEU A 112 -10.21 9.36 -14.70
CA LEU A 112 -9.89 10.79 -14.68
C LEU A 112 -9.66 11.39 -16.09
N ARG A 113 -9.53 10.55 -17.13
CA ARG A 113 -9.40 11.04 -18.50
C ARG A 113 -10.72 11.66 -18.99
N PRO A 114 -10.69 12.50 -20.04
CA PRO A 114 -11.91 12.97 -20.69
C PRO A 114 -12.80 11.78 -21.07
N LYS A 115 -14.11 11.85 -20.82
CA LYS A 115 -15.05 10.73 -21.02
C LYS A 115 -14.93 10.04 -22.38
N LYS A 116 -14.71 10.82 -23.47
CA LYS A 116 -14.53 10.31 -24.82
C LYS A 116 -13.24 9.50 -25.04
N GLU A 117 -12.31 9.58 -24.11
CA GLU A 117 -11.00 8.91 -24.17
C GLU A 117 -10.90 7.75 -23.16
N GLN A 118 -11.93 7.57 -22.33
CA GLN A 118 -11.97 6.49 -21.34
C GLN A 118 -12.26 5.16 -22.01
N SER A 119 -11.52 4.13 -21.62
CA SER A 119 -11.81 2.75 -22.01
C SER A 119 -12.60 2.04 -20.91
N ALA A 120 -13.89 1.83 -21.15
CA ALA A 120 -14.75 1.07 -20.24
C ALA A 120 -14.24 -0.37 -20.06
N ASP A 121 -13.78 -0.99 -21.14
CA ASP A 121 -13.22 -2.35 -21.11
C ASP A 121 -11.95 -2.44 -20.26
N TRP A 122 -11.09 -1.41 -20.32
CA TRP A 122 -9.91 -1.35 -19.48
C TRP A 122 -10.28 -1.24 -18.00
N ILE A 123 -11.21 -0.34 -17.67
CA ILE A 123 -11.71 -0.18 -16.30
C ILE A 123 -12.32 -1.50 -15.80
N ALA A 124 -13.16 -2.15 -16.62
CA ALA A 124 -13.75 -3.44 -16.27
C ALA A 124 -12.69 -4.51 -15.98
N ARG A 125 -11.66 -4.63 -16.83
CA ARG A 125 -10.54 -5.56 -16.59
C ARG A 125 -9.80 -5.29 -15.28
N GLN A 126 -9.56 -4.01 -14.93
CA GLN A 126 -8.94 -3.67 -13.66
C GLN A 126 -9.83 -4.05 -12.47
N ARG A 127 -11.14 -3.80 -12.57
CA ARG A 127 -12.10 -4.21 -11.54
C ARG A 127 -12.16 -5.73 -11.37
N ASP A 128 -12.03 -6.50 -12.45
CA ASP A 128 -11.91 -7.96 -12.37
C ASP A 128 -10.64 -8.40 -11.63
N VAL A 129 -9.52 -7.71 -11.84
CA VAL A 129 -8.29 -7.98 -11.07
C VAL A 129 -8.53 -7.73 -9.60
N ILE A 130 -9.16 -6.59 -9.23
CA ILE A 130 -9.50 -6.28 -7.83
C ILE A 130 -10.35 -7.42 -7.23
N THR A 131 -11.42 -7.82 -7.92
CA THR A 131 -12.33 -8.87 -7.45
C THR A 131 -11.62 -10.21 -7.22
N ARG A 132 -10.79 -10.65 -8.18
CA ARG A 132 -10.02 -11.90 -8.04
C ARG A 132 -9.01 -11.81 -6.91
N THR A 133 -8.37 -10.67 -6.74
CA THR A 133 -7.36 -10.45 -5.68
C THR A 133 -8.00 -10.45 -4.30
N LEU A 134 -9.15 -9.80 -4.14
CA LEU A 134 -9.91 -9.84 -2.88
C LEU A 134 -10.29 -11.28 -2.52
N ARG A 135 -10.82 -12.05 -3.46
CA ARG A 135 -11.16 -13.47 -3.26
C ARG A 135 -9.93 -14.30 -2.87
N PHE A 136 -8.80 -14.07 -3.53
CA PHE A 136 -7.54 -14.75 -3.21
C PHE A 136 -7.12 -14.44 -1.77
N MET A 137 -7.09 -13.16 -1.38
CA MET A 137 -6.70 -12.74 -0.03
C MET A 137 -7.66 -13.27 1.03
N GLU A 138 -8.97 -13.22 0.80
CA GLU A 138 -10.00 -13.76 1.68
C GLU A 138 -9.76 -15.25 1.97
N THR A 139 -9.57 -16.04 0.91
CA THR A 139 -9.35 -17.49 1.01
C THR A 139 -8.06 -17.83 1.75
N HIS A 140 -6.97 -17.12 1.45
CA HIS A 140 -5.66 -17.41 2.04
C HIS A 140 -5.52 -16.88 3.48
N LEU A 141 -6.23 -15.81 3.81
CA LEU A 141 -6.35 -15.34 5.19
C LEU A 141 -7.15 -16.32 6.04
N GLY A 142 -8.34 -16.72 5.57
CA GLY A 142 -9.23 -17.58 6.33
C GLY A 142 -9.48 -17.04 7.75
N GLU A 143 -9.50 -17.90 8.73
CA GLU A 143 -9.73 -17.54 10.14
C GLU A 143 -8.48 -17.04 10.88
N LYS A 144 -7.34 -16.92 10.22
CA LYS A 144 -6.10 -16.45 10.83
C LYS A 144 -6.25 -15.04 11.40
N ASN A 145 -5.51 -14.75 12.45
CA ASN A 145 -5.47 -13.44 13.09
C ASN A 145 -4.76 -12.37 12.24
N PHE A 146 -3.76 -12.78 11.44
CA PHE A 146 -2.96 -11.99 10.54
C PHE A 146 -2.62 -12.82 9.30
N CYS A 147 -2.18 -12.20 8.24
CA CYS A 147 -1.85 -12.86 6.97
C CYS A 147 -0.89 -14.04 7.13
N MET A 148 0.07 -13.91 8.06
CA MET A 148 1.07 -14.94 8.38
C MET A 148 0.70 -15.81 9.61
N GLY A 149 -0.55 -15.79 10.05
CA GLY A 149 -1.04 -16.57 11.17
C GLY A 149 -1.20 -15.76 12.45
N THR A 150 -0.27 -15.89 13.40
CA THR A 150 -0.40 -15.24 14.72
C THR A 150 0.34 -13.90 14.84
N HIS A 151 1.28 -13.62 13.95
CA HIS A 151 2.16 -12.45 14.05
C HIS A 151 1.85 -11.41 12.99
N PHE A 152 1.77 -10.16 13.43
CA PHE A 152 1.68 -9.00 12.54
C PHE A 152 2.97 -8.83 11.74
N SER A 153 2.85 -8.54 10.45
CA SER A 153 3.97 -8.45 9.52
C SER A 153 3.73 -7.41 8.43
N LEU A 154 4.70 -7.23 7.53
CA LEU A 154 4.56 -6.39 6.34
C LEU A 154 3.38 -6.84 5.44
N ALA A 155 3.02 -8.13 5.46
CA ALA A 155 1.87 -8.64 4.72
C ALA A 155 0.56 -7.94 5.14
N ASP A 156 0.36 -7.79 6.45
CA ASP A 156 -0.84 -7.14 7.01
C ASP A 156 -0.87 -5.65 6.69
N ILE A 157 0.30 -4.99 6.74
CA ILE A 157 0.44 -3.58 6.38
C ILE A 157 0.05 -3.37 4.91
N ALA A 158 0.58 -4.19 4.01
CA ALA A 158 0.31 -4.08 2.59
C ALA A 158 -1.19 -4.32 2.29
N VAL A 159 -1.77 -5.38 2.84
CA VAL A 159 -3.20 -5.69 2.70
C VAL A 159 -4.06 -4.56 3.27
N GLY A 160 -3.79 -4.10 4.49
CA GLY A 160 -4.57 -3.05 5.13
C GLY A 160 -4.48 -1.70 4.42
N ALA A 161 -3.32 -1.34 3.87
CA ALA A 161 -3.16 -0.15 3.04
C ALA A 161 -4.01 -0.24 1.76
N SER A 162 -4.04 -1.41 1.12
CA SER A 162 -4.82 -1.66 -0.09
C SER A 162 -6.33 -1.62 0.17
N LEU A 163 -6.80 -2.28 1.23
CA LEU A 163 -8.22 -2.26 1.62
C LEU A 163 -8.69 -0.84 1.93
N GLY A 164 -7.88 -0.04 2.64
CA GLY A 164 -8.19 1.36 2.89
C GLY A 164 -8.25 2.22 1.62
N TYR A 165 -7.46 1.91 0.61
CA TYR A 165 -7.55 2.58 -0.69
C TYR A 165 -8.84 2.22 -1.41
N LEU A 166 -9.29 0.97 -1.33
CA LEU A 166 -10.58 0.57 -1.88
C LEU A 166 -11.74 1.28 -1.18
N CYS A 167 -11.71 1.41 0.16
CA CYS A 167 -12.72 2.18 0.89
C CYS A 167 -12.82 3.63 0.39
N LEU A 168 -11.67 4.26 0.04
CA LEU A 168 -11.63 5.63 -0.44
C LEU A 168 -12.13 5.78 -1.89
N ARG A 169 -11.73 4.88 -2.79
CA ARG A 169 -11.87 5.06 -4.25
C ARG A 169 -12.94 4.19 -4.89
N PHE A 170 -13.35 3.13 -4.22
CA PHE A 170 -14.30 2.14 -4.72
C PHE A 170 -15.37 1.80 -3.67
N PRO A 171 -16.11 2.80 -3.14
CA PRO A 171 -17.15 2.55 -2.13
C PRO A 171 -18.29 1.66 -2.66
N ASP A 172 -18.42 1.57 -3.99
CA ASP A 172 -19.36 0.69 -4.68
C ASP A 172 -18.95 -0.80 -4.65
N ILE A 173 -17.70 -1.09 -4.32
CA ILE A 173 -17.25 -2.46 -4.03
C ILE A 173 -17.48 -2.72 -2.54
N ALA A 174 -18.62 -3.30 -2.20
CA ALA A 174 -18.96 -3.67 -0.82
C ALA A 174 -18.13 -4.89 -0.35
N TRP A 175 -16.79 -4.74 -0.38
CA TRP A 175 -15.89 -5.85 -0.09
C TRP A 175 -15.99 -6.34 1.36
N GLN A 176 -16.35 -5.48 2.32
CA GLN A 176 -16.52 -5.87 3.72
C GLN A 176 -17.66 -6.89 3.90
N GLU A 177 -18.74 -6.75 3.12
CA GLU A 177 -19.87 -7.67 3.19
C GLU A 177 -19.56 -9.03 2.55
N SER A 178 -18.79 -9.01 1.46
CA SER A 178 -18.49 -10.22 0.67
C SER A 178 -17.21 -10.95 1.09
N HIS A 179 -16.37 -10.33 1.95
CA HIS A 179 -15.08 -10.88 2.39
C HIS A 179 -14.90 -10.69 3.91
N PRO A 180 -15.63 -11.46 4.74
CA PRO A 180 -15.69 -11.25 6.19
C PRO A 180 -14.36 -11.45 6.91
N ASN A 181 -13.46 -12.31 6.43
CA ASN A 181 -12.14 -12.47 7.03
C ASN A 181 -11.26 -11.22 6.80
N LEU A 182 -11.32 -10.64 5.61
CA LEU A 182 -10.63 -9.37 5.31
C LEU A 182 -11.24 -8.22 6.11
N ALA A 183 -12.56 -8.17 6.27
CA ALA A 183 -13.22 -7.16 7.10
C ALA A 183 -12.75 -7.26 8.56
N ARG A 184 -12.75 -8.45 9.14
CA ARG A 184 -12.24 -8.71 10.49
C ARG A 184 -10.76 -8.30 10.64
N LEU A 185 -9.90 -8.62 9.66
CA LEU A 185 -8.51 -8.19 9.67
C LEU A 185 -8.41 -6.67 9.61
N TYR A 186 -9.15 -6.03 8.70
CA TYR A 186 -9.10 -4.58 8.52
C TYR A 186 -9.56 -3.84 9.78
N ASP A 187 -10.65 -4.27 10.41
CA ASP A 187 -11.13 -3.69 11.68
C ASP A 187 -10.07 -3.79 12.78
N LYS A 188 -9.39 -4.93 12.86
CA LYS A 188 -8.28 -5.13 13.80
C LYS A 188 -7.08 -4.21 13.50
N LEU A 189 -6.74 -4.05 12.23
CA LEU A 189 -5.65 -3.15 11.80
C LEU A 189 -5.98 -1.70 12.09
N MET A 190 -7.23 -1.29 11.90
CA MET A 190 -7.71 0.08 12.19
C MET A 190 -7.73 0.44 13.68
N GLN A 191 -7.48 -0.50 14.58
CA GLN A 191 -7.23 -0.23 16.00
C GLN A 191 -5.78 0.16 16.31
N ARG A 192 -4.86 0.01 15.35
CA ARG A 192 -3.45 0.38 15.52
C ARG A 192 -3.26 1.86 15.20
N GLN A 193 -2.50 2.56 16.06
CA GLN A 193 -2.26 4.00 15.88
C GLN A 193 -1.64 4.31 14.51
N SER A 194 -0.73 3.47 14.03
CA SER A 194 -0.09 3.60 12.71
C SER A 194 -1.08 3.62 11.54
N PHE A 195 -2.21 2.89 11.65
CA PHE A 195 -3.27 2.88 10.64
C PHE A 195 -4.23 4.05 10.80
N ILE A 196 -4.52 4.46 12.05
CA ILE A 196 -5.39 5.61 12.36
C ILE A 196 -4.76 6.89 11.81
N ASP A 197 -3.47 7.14 12.11
CA ASP A 197 -2.75 8.35 11.73
C ASP A 197 -2.48 8.45 10.22
N THR A 198 -2.68 7.35 9.49
CA THR A 198 -2.39 7.28 8.06
C THR A 198 -3.62 7.04 7.20
N VAL A 199 -4.82 7.18 7.74
CA VAL A 199 -6.06 7.04 6.96
C VAL A 199 -5.98 7.92 5.70
N PRO A 200 -6.28 7.37 4.50
CA PRO A 200 -6.22 8.14 3.28
C PRO A 200 -7.20 9.31 3.31
N GLN A 201 -6.73 10.48 2.90
CA GLN A 201 -7.53 11.71 2.81
C GLN A 201 -7.51 12.19 1.36
N THR A 202 -8.66 12.70 0.89
CA THR A 202 -8.81 13.33 -0.44
C THR A 202 -8.28 14.73 -0.46
#